data_229425e248bbfd880c88fb8b5f2959ca
#
_entry.id   229425e248bbfd880c88fb8b5f2959ca
#
_cell.length_a   1.000
_cell.length_b   1.000
_cell.length_c   1.000
_cell.angle_alpha   90.00
_cell.angle_beta   90.00
_cell.angle_gamma   90.00
#
_symmetry.space_group_name_H-M   'P 1'
#
loop_
_entity.id
_entity.type
_entity.pdbx_description
1 polymer ?
#
loop_
_entity_poly.entity_id
_entity_poly.type
_entity_poly.pdbx_seq_one_letter_code
_entity_poly.pdbx_strand_id
1 'polypeptide(L)'
;MEYRDYGVFLDIVLDREINPEKFNELYKELLVNYRVIMLQLKAQSPIIRLVPYVEKQHVIYKYRWALTATTFITVFLTGYGLTSSFLSLISQANTTRIIAESILYTATFLLTLLAHELGHLFISRRELIEAEGPVLLPAPPIQLGFIGTFGAVIFTKTPPPTKKTLAELGIMGPLMGFIVATIIGLIGVFISPTIPLDVADKAMASGEIQQVDFSSLMFYLLVNMRRVVNGKLLIHPVLFVAYVVYIVTFINLLPIGQLDGGHVVRSFTRGKTFNAMGLAVPVLLLSLGFILEVFYGIGDIYIGVGIASTILYLLTGRHGHPGSANQCDESHCSWCIVLYILLLVLTAPIPIV
;
A
#
# COMPACT_ATOMS: atom_id res chain seq x y z
N MET A 1 -18.76 -40.00 -5.34
CA MET A 1 -17.51 -39.20 -5.56
C MET A 1 -17.02 -39.50 -6.96
N GLU A 2 -17.05 -38.52 -7.83
CA GLU A 2 -16.62 -38.65 -9.24
C GLU A 2 -15.31 -37.86 -9.40
N TYR A 3 -14.33 -38.38 -10.12
CA TYR A 3 -13.09 -37.67 -10.38
C TYR A 3 -12.86 -37.57 -11.90
N ARG A 4 -12.19 -36.47 -12.32
CA ARG A 4 -11.82 -36.22 -13.71
C ARG A 4 -10.36 -35.79 -13.76
N ASP A 5 -9.54 -36.59 -14.43
CA ASP A 5 -8.13 -36.31 -14.63
C ASP A 5 -7.95 -35.61 -16.00
N TYR A 6 -7.31 -34.44 -15.96
CA TYR A 6 -7.00 -33.62 -17.13
C TYR A 6 -5.51 -33.61 -17.47
N GLY A 7 -4.70 -34.45 -16.79
CA GLY A 7 -3.26 -34.54 -16.96
C GLY A 7 -2.47 -33.38 -16.30
N VAL A 8 -3.04 -32.17 -16.29
CA VAL A 8 -2.44 -30.97 -15.65
C VAL A 8 -3.01 -30.72 -14.27
N PHE A 9 -4.26 -31.12 -14.02
CA PHE A 9 -4.94 -31.02 -12.73
C PHE A 9 -5.97 -32.15 -12.60
N LEU A 10 -6.33 -32.43 -11.35
CA LEU A 10 -7.34 -33.44 -11.00
C LEU A 10 -8.56 -32.74 -10.38
N ASP A 11 -9.73 -32.95 -10.94
CA ASP A 11 -11.01 -32.48 -10.37
C ASP A 11 -11.74 -33.62 -9.66
N ILE A 12 -12.16 -33.35 -8.42
CA ILE A 12 -12.95 -34.28 -7.58
C ILE A 12 -14.28 -33.58 -7.29
N VAL A 13 -15.37 -34.17 -7.76
CA VAL A 13 -16.72 -33.65 -7.50
C VAL A 13 -17.18 -34.13 -6.13
N LEU A 14 -17.61 -33.20 -5.29
CA LEU A 14 -18.10 -33.46 -3.95
C LEU A 14 -19.63 -33.34 -3.89
N ASP A 15 -20.23 -34.10 -2.95
CA ASP A 15 -21.65 -33.96 -2.66
C ASP A 15 -21.98 -32.72 -1.82
N ARG A 16 -20.99 -32.24 -1.05
CA ARG A 16 -21.10 -31.04 -0.19
C ARG A 16 -19.77 -30.30 -0.07
N GLU A 17 -19.86 -29.04 0.28
CA GLU A 17 -18.69 -28.19 0.53
C GLU A 17 -17.88 -28.67 1.72
N ILE A 18 -16.55 -28.50 1.67
CA ILE A 18 -15.66 -28.73 2.81
C ILE A 18 -15.71 -27.50 3.73
N ASN A 19 -15.85 -27.74 5.03
CA ASN A 19 -15.76 -26.68 6.03
C ASN A 19 -14.46 -25.89 5.88
N PRO A 20 -14.46 -24.54 6.00
CA PRO A 20 -13.28 -23.71 5.82
C PRO A 20 -12.09 -24.09 6.69
N GLU A 21 -12.30 -24.50 7.94
CA GLU A 21 -11.21 -24.91 8.84
C GLU A 21 -10.53 -26.19 8.33
N LYS A 22 -11.34 -27.21 8.02
CA LYS A 22 -10.85 -28.48 7.46
C LYS A 22 -10.22 -28.28 6.08
N PHE A 23 -10.77 -27.37 5.27
CA PHE A 23 -10.15 -27.00 3.99
C PHE A 23 -8.76 -26.43 4.21
N ASN A 24 -8.60 -25.51 5.17
CA ASN A 24 -7.33 -24.88 5.46
C ASN A 24 -6.27 -25.89 5.95
N GLU A 25 -6.66 -26.85 6.79
CA GLU A 25 -5.79 -27.93 7.24
C GLU A 25 -5.30 -28.80 6.07
N LEU A 26 -6.25 -29.27 5.25
CA LEU A 26 -5.94 -30.09 4.07
C LEU A 26 -5.11 -29.33 3.04
N TYR A 27 -5.43 -28.04 2.83
CA TYR A 27 -4.67 -27.18 1.92
C TYR A 27 -3.19 -27.09 2.34
N LYS A 28 -2.93 -26.83 3.64
CA LYS A 28 -1.58 -26.73 4.19
C LYS A 28 -0.86 -28.07 4.10
N GLU A 29 -1.52 -29.16 4.44
CA GLU A 29 -0.96 -30.51 4.36
C GLU A 29 -0.56 -30.87 2.93
N LEU A 30 -1.45 -30.67 1.96
CA LEU A 30 -1.19 -30.97 0.56
C LEU A 30 -0.08 -30.07 -0.03
N LEU A 31 -0.06 -28.80 0.33
CA LEU A 31 0.97 -27.87 -0.15
C LEU A 31 2.37 -28.25 0.38
N VAL A 32 2.48 -28.53 1.68
CA VAL A 32 3.76 -28.79 2.34
C VAL A 32 4.30 -30.18 1.99
N ASN A 33 3.46 -31.23 2.12
CA ASN A 33 3.92 -32.61 1.99
C ASN A 33 3.95 -33.13 0.55
N TYR A 34 3.05 -32.63 -0.30
CA TYR A 34 2.86 -33.16 -1.66
C TYR A 34 3.10 -32.12 -2.76
N ARG A 35 3.38 -30.87 -2.42
CA ARG A 35 3.53 -29.76 -3.40
C ARG A 35 2.31 -29.66 -4.33
N VAL A 36 1.11 -29.72 -3.75
CA VAL A 36 -0.16 -29.63 -4.48
C VAL A 36 -0.99 -28.47 -3.92
N ILE A 37 -1.46 -27.60 -4.81
CA ILE A 37 -2.41 -26.54 -4.48
C ILE A 37 -3.82 -27.13 -4.60
N MET A 38 -4.61 -27.01 -3.55
CA MET A 38 -6.02 -27.41 -3.52
C MET A 38 -6.91 -26.18 -3.70
N LEU A 39 -7.80 -26.21 -4.68
CA LEU A 39 -8.79 -25.17 -4.92
C LEU A 39 -10.20 -25.76 -4.73
N GLN A 40 -11.06 -25.09 -3.97
CA GLN A 40 -12.48 -25.43 -3.90
C GLN A 40 -13.28 -24.44 -4.75
N LEU A 41 -13.80 -24.93 -5.86
CA LEU A 41 -14.55 -24.15 -6.84
C LEU A 41 -16.04 -24.25 -6.57
N LYS A 42 -16.74 -23.10 -6.66
CA LYS A 42 -18.21 -23.03 -6.54
C LYS A 42 -18.87 -23.35 -7.86
N ALA A 43 -19.54 -24.52 -7.95
CA ALA A 43 -20.32 -24.99 -9.11
C ALA A 43 -21.67 -25.54 -8.63
N GLN A 44 -22.44 -26.20 -9.49
CA GLN A 44 -23.68 -26.90 -9.09
C GLN A 44 -23.42 -27.92 -7.97
N SER A 45 -22.33 -28.70 -8.12
CA SER A 45 -21.73 -29.50 -7.04
C SER A 45 -20.33 -28.94 -6.79
N PRO A 46 -19.89 -28.79 -5.51
CA PRO A 46 -18.55 -28.28 -5.21
C PRO A 46 -17.45 -29.16 -5.84
N ILE A 47 -16.44 -28.52 -6.43
CA ILE A 47 -15.33 -29.23 -7.08
C ILE A 47 -14.05 -28.92 -6.33
N ILE A 48 -13.32 -29.95 -5.90
CA ILE A 48 -11.93 -29.82 -5.46
C ILE A 48 -11.03 -30.01 -6.67
N ARG A 49 -10.26 -28.98 -6.97
CA ARG A 49 -9.23 -29.03 -8.00
C ARG A 49 -7.86 -29.12 -7.34
N LEU A 50 -7.13 -30.17 -7.67
CA LEU A 50 -5.75 -30.39 -7.25
C LEU A 50 -4.82 -30.01 -8.40
N VAL A 51 -3.94 -29.03 -8.15
CA VAL A 51 -2.99 -28.52 -9.15
C VAL A 51 -1.57 -28.76 -8.63
N PRO A 52 -0.71 -29.46 -9.37
CA PRO A 52 0.69 -29.60 -8.98
C PRO A 52 1.36 -28.23 -8.84
N TYR A 53 2.00 -27.98 -7.73
CA TYR A 53 2.73 -26.75 -7.51
C TYR A 53 4.16 -26.87 -8.02
N VAL A 54 4.50 -26.08 -9.02
CA VAL A 54 5.86 -25.98 -9.56
C VAL A 54 6.46 -24.66 -9.10
N GLU A 55 7.50 -24.74 -8.31
CA GLU A 55 8.20 -23.55 -7.84
C GLU A 55 8.91 -22.85 -9.01
N LYS A 56 8.44 -21.64 -9.33
CA LYS A 56 9.09 -20.78 -10.31
C LYS A 56 9.50 -19.48 -9.63
N GLN A 57 10.77 -19.12 -9.74
CA GLN A 57 11.27 -17.85 -9.25
C GLN A 57 10.80 -16.72 -10.19
N HIS A 58 10.28 -15.64 -9.63
CA HIS A 58 9.89 -14.46 -10.41
C HIS A 58 11.12 -13.79 -11.00
N VAL A 59 11.06 -13.38 -12.28
CA VAL A 59 12.21 -12.79 -13.00
C VAL A 59 12.78 -11.56 -12.27
N ILE A 60 11.92 -10.69 -11.75
CA ILE A 60 12.31 -9.48 -11.03
C ILE A 60 13.08 -9.82 -9.74
N TYR A 61 12.73 -10.91 -9.07
CA TYR A 61 13.39 -11.33 -7.83
C TYR A 61 14.87 -11.70 -8.03
N LYS A 62 15.26 -12.12 -9.23
CA LYS A 62 16.67 -12.35 -9.60
C LYS A 62 17.51 -11.08 -9.44
N TYR A 63 16.93 -9.92 -9.70
CA TYR A 63 17.62 -8.63 -9.64
C TYR A 63 17.41 -7.87 -8.32
N ARG A 64 16.84 -8.51 -7.29
CA ARG A 64 16.45 -7.88 -6.01
C ARG A 64 17.54 -7.02 -5.38
N TRP A 65 18.79 -7.48 -5.38
CA TRP A 65 19.91 -6.75 -4.76
C TRP A 65 20.28 -5.48 -5.54
N ALA A 66 20.31 -5.56 -6.85
CA ALA A 66 20.55 -4.39 -7.70
C ALA A 66 19.42 -3.36 -7.58
N LEU A 67 18.18 -3.81 -7.61
CA LEU A 67 17.00 -2.95 -7.44
C LEU A 67 17.00 -2.30 -6.05
N THR A 68 17.29 -3.06 -4.99
CA THR A 68 17.40 -2.52 -3.63
C THR A 68 18.50 -1.47 -3.52
N ALA A 69 19.71 -1.75 -4.03
CA ALA A 69 20.79 -0.77 -4.01
C ALA A 69 20.43 0.51 -4.78
N THR A 70 19.81 0.38 -5.95
CA THR A 70 19.33 1.53 -6.73
C THR A 70 18.26 2.32 -5.97
N THR A 71 17.34 1.63 -5.30
CA THR A 71 16.30 2.29 -4.48
C THR A 71 16.92 3.08 -3.32
N PHE A 72 17.93 2.54 -2.64
CA PHE A 72 18.65 3.29 -1.61
C PHE A 72 19.26 4.59 -2.17
N ILE A 73 19.87 4.53 -3.34
CA ILE A 73 20.46 5.70 -4.00
C ILE A 73 19.38 6.73 -4.37
N THR A 74 18.28 6.30 -4.99
CA THR A 74 17.23 7.22 -5.46
C THR A 74 16.44 7.84 -4.30
N VAL A 75 16.18 7.11 -3.23
CA VAL A 75 15.57 7.63 -2.00
C VAL A 75 16.53 8.58 -1.27
N PHE A 76 17.84 8.27 -1.23
CA PHE A 76 18.85 9.16 -0.66
C PHE A 76 18.94 10.48 -1.45
N LEU A 77 18.93 10.44 -2.78
CA LEU A 77 18.92 11.65 -3.61
C LEU A 77 17.66 12.49 -3.37
N THR A 78 16.50 11.86 -3.17
CA THR A 78 15.28 12.55 -2.75
C THR A 78 15.46 13.22 -1.40
N GLY A 79 15.98 12.50 -0.41
CA GLY A 79 16.29 13.02 0.93
C GLY A 79 17.30 14.18 0.87
N TYR A 80 18.33 14.07 0.03
CA TYR A 80 19.32 15.11 -0.16
C TYR A 80 18.70 16.40 -0.70
N GLY A 81 17.84 16.32 -1.71
CA GLY A 81 17.13 17.48 -2.25
C GLY A 81 16.25 18.16 -1.20
N LEU A 82 15.40 17.38 -0.51
CA LEU A 82 14.51 17.88 0.54
C LEU A 82 15.30 18.53 1.69
N THR A 83 16.32 17.86 2.18
CA THR A 83 17.12 18.31 3.32
C THR A 83 17.95 19.54 2.98
N SER A 84 18.52 19.59 1.78
CA SER A 84 19.29 20.76 1.33
C SER A 84 18.42 22.02 1.29
N SER A 85 17.21 21.95 0.70
CA SER A 85 16.26 23.04 0.68
C SER A 85 15.78 23.42 2.10
N PHE A 86 15.44 22.44 2.93
CA PHE A 86 15.01 22.66 4.29
C PHE A 86 16.07 23.37 5.15
N LEU A 87 17.32 22.90 5.14
CA LEU A 87 18.41 23.46 5.93
C LEU A 87 18.88 24.82 5.44
N SER A 88 18.78 25.12 4.14
CA SER A 88 19.09 26.45 3.61
C SER A 88 18.12 27.50 4.14
N LEU A 89 16.84 27.20 4.21
CA LEU A 89 15.79 28.09 4.72
C LEU A 89 16.00 28.51 6.19
N ILE A 90 16.53 27.60 7.01
CA ILE A 90 16.80 27.88 8.44
C ILE A 90 18.24 28.32 8.69
N SER A 91 19.00 28.66 7.63
CA SER A 91 20.40 29.11 7.69
C SER A 91 21.35 28.14 8.43
N GLN A 92 21.09 26.83 8.33
CA GLN A 92 21.86 25.78 8.99
C GLN A 92 22.47 24.78 7.99
N ALA A 93 22.53 25.15 6.72
CA ALA A 93 23.04 24.29 5.67
C ALA A 93 24.57 24.16 5.80
N ASN A 94 25.03 22.94 6.14
CA ASN A 94 26.40 22.49 5.91
C ASN A 94 26.37 21.06 5.37
N THR A 95 27.40 20.70 4.63
CA THR A 95 27.46 19.42 3.90
C THR A 95 27.28 18.21 4.83
N THR A 96 27.93 18.21 5.99
CA THR A 96 27.83 17.10 6.96
C THR A 96 26.41 16.92 7.47
N ARG A 97 25.74 18.03 7.81
CA ARG A 97 24.35 18.01 8.29
C ARG A 97 23.38 17.59 7.20
N ILE A 98 23.54 18.10 5.97
CA ILE A 98 22.71 17.70 4.83
C ILE A 98 22.83 16.19 4.62
N ILE A 99 24.02 15.61 4.62
CA ILE A 99 24.22 14.17 4.46
C ILE A 99 23.58 13.38 5.62
N ALA A 100 23.79 13.80 6.86
CA ALA A 100 23.23 13.12 8.03
C ALA A 100 21.69 13.10 8.02
N GLU A 101 21.06 14.24 7.75
CA GLU A 101 19.60 14.35 7.67
C GLU A 101 19.05 13.59 6.44
N SER A 102 19.79 13.53 5.34
CA SER A 102 19.42 12.73 4.16
C SER A 102 19.44 11.22 4.44
N ILE A 103 20.43 10.79 5.23
CA ILE A 103 20.49 9.39 5.72
C ILE A 103 19.30 9.11 6.64
N LEU A 104 18.98 10.04 7.54
CA LEU A 104 17.84 9.91 8.45
C LEU A 104 16.52 9.81 7.69
N TYR A 105 16.30 10.67 6.68
CA TYR A 105 15.16 10.58 5.78
C TYR A 105 15.08 9.22 5.11
N THR A 106 16.20 8.77 4.52
CA THR A 106 16.27 7.49 3.82
C THR A 106 15.95 6.33 4.75
N ALA A 107 16.55 6.31 5.93
CA ALA A 107 16.32 5.26 6.92
C ALA A 107 14.86 5.22 7.38
N THR A 108 14.27 6.37 7.71
CA THR A 108 12.88 6.46 8.16
C THR A 108 11.91 6.09 7.06
N PHE A 109 12.15 6.51 5.82
CA PHE A 109 11.31 6.16 4.67
C PHE A 109 11.34 4.66 4.39
N LEU A 110 12.53 4.07 4.29
CA LEU A 110 12.69 2.63 4.03
C LEU A 110 12.18 1.77 5.20
N LEU A 111 12.28 2.26 6.44
CA LEU A 111 11.73 1.56 7.61
C LEU A 111 10.20 1.43 7.51
N THR A 112 9.50 2.51 7.11
CA THR A 112 8.03 2.45 6.94
C THR A 112 7.64 1.48 5.83
N LEU A 113 8.37 1.50 4.72
CA LEU A 113 8.13 0.62 3.59
C LEU A 113 8.38 -0.84 3.96
N LEU A 114 9.50 -1.13 4.63
CA LEU A 114 9.81 -2.49 5.11
C LEU A 114 8.80 -2.97 6.15
N ALA A 115 8.33 -2.11 7.05
CA ALA A 115 7.30 -2.47 8.02
C ALA A 115 5.99 -2.88 7.33
N HIS A 116 5.60 -2.17 6.26
CA HIS A 116 4.46 -2.53 5.43
C HIS A 116 4.62 -3.94 4.85
N GLU A 117 5.73 -4.21 4.18
CA GLU A 117 5.99 -5.52 3.57
C GLU A 117 6.11 -6.65 4.61
N LEU A 118 6.70 -6.37 5.77
CA LEU A 118 6.78 -7.34 6.86
C LEU A 118 5.39 -7.71 7.41
N GLY A 119 4.42 -6.79 7.35
CA GLY A 119 3.02 -7.09 7.68
C GLY A 119 2.44 -8.18 6.77
N HIS A 120 2.64 -8.08 5.46
CA HIS A 120 2.23 -9.11 4.50
C HIS A 120 2.98 -10.43 4.70
N LEU A 121 4.29 -10.36 4.89
CA LEU A 121 5.11 -11.56 5.13
C LEU A 121 4.73 -12.28 6.43
N PHE A 122 4.34 -11.56 7.47
CA PHE A 122 3.89 -12.16 8.73
C PHE A 122 2.67 -13.06 8.50
N ILE A 123 1.66 -12.57 7.76
CA ILE A 123 0.48 -13.36 7.41
C ILE A 123 0.86 -14.52 6.46
N SER A 124 1.67 -14.24 5.45
CA SER A 124 2.10 -15.26 4.49
C SER A 124 2.78 -16.44 5.19
N ARG A 125 3.71 -16.17 6.13
CA ARG A 125 4.40 -17.21 6.89
C ARG A 125 3.47 -17.97 7.83
N ARG A 126 2.58 -17.28 8.54
CA ARG A 126 1.60 -17.90 9.45
C ARG A 126 0.67 -18.86 8.70
N GLU A 127 0.25 -18.48 7.52
CA GLU A 127 -0.71 -19.24 6.72
C GLU A 127 -0.07 -20.15 5.66
N LEU A 128 1.28 -20.25 5.66
CA LEU A 128 2.07 -21.05 4.73
C LEU A 128 1.85 -20.65 3.26
N ILE A 129 1.55 -19.37 3.01
CA ILE A 129 1.51 -18.82 1.66
C ILE A 129 2.96 -18.63 1.21
N GLU A 130 3.33 -19.29 0.13
CA GLU A 130 4.66 -19.11 -0.43
C GLU A 130 4.77 -17.75 -1.11
N ALA A 131 5.79 -16.98 -0.73
CA ALA A 131 6.03 -15.64 -1.23
C ALA A 131 7.52 -15.35 -1.39
N GLU A 132 7.89 -14.60 -2.41
CA GLU A 132 9.23 -14.05 -2.65
C GLU A 132 9.24 -12.54 -2.44
N GLY A 133 10.24 -12.03 -1.77
CA GLY A 133 10.40 -10.61 -1.52
C GLY A 133 10.71 -10.30 -0.06
N PRO A 134 10.62 -9.03 0.34
CA PRO A 134 10.29 -7.86 -0.50
C PRO A 134 11.38 -7.48 -1.50
N VAL A 135 10.98 -6.96 -2.64
CA VAL A 135 11.88 -6.36 -3.63
C VAL A 135 11.55 -4.87 -3.74
N LEU A 136 12.49 -4.02 -3.39
CA LEU A 136 12.35 -2.57 -3.51
C LEU A 136 12.42 -2.18 -4.99
N LEU A 137 11.50 -1.32 -5.43
CA LEU A 137 11.44 -0.83 -6.81
C LEU A 137 11.90 0.64 -6.86
N PRO A 138 13.00 0.95 -7.53
CA PRO A 138 13.49 2.32 -7.64
C PRO A 138 12.54 3.17 -8.51
N ALA A 139 12.42 4.44 -8.15
CA ALA A 139 11.80 5.48 -8.97
C ALA A 139 12.77 6.67 -9.09
N PRO A 140 12.56 7.58 -10.05
CA PRO A 140 13.31 8.82 -10.10
C PRO A 140 13.19 9.60 -8.79
N PRO A 141 14.19 10.42 -8.42
CA PRO A 141 14.15 11.21 -7.20
C PRO A 141 13.22 12.43 -7.33
N ILE A 142 13.01 13.16 -6.23
CA ILE A 142 12.03 14.25 -6.14
C ILE A 142 12.30 15.39 -7.12
N GLN A 143 13.54 15.60 -7.50
CA GLN A 143 13.94 16.58 -8.50
C GLN A 143 13.34 16.31 -9.90
N LEU A 144 12.91 15.07 -10.13
CA LEU A 144 12.22 14.62 -11.35
C LEU A 144 10.74 14.35 -11.12
N GLY A 145 10.16 14.83 -9.99
CA GLY A 145 8.74 14.72 -9.68
C GLY A 145 8.29 13.39 -9.06
N PHE A 146 9.24 12.54 -8.58
CA PHE A 146 8.94 11.29 -7.91
C PHE A 146 9.52 11.28 -6.49
N ILE A 147 9.25 10.22 -5.73
CA ILE A 147 9.69 10.10 -4.33
C ILE A 147 10.90 9.16 -4.13
N GLY A 148 11.57 8.76 -5.21
CA GLY A 148 12.74 7.89 -5.18
C GLY A 148 12.43 6.38 -5.18
N THR A 149 11.18 5.98 -5.02
CA THR A 149 10.75 4.58 -5.10
C THR A 149 9.30 4.47 -5.57
N PHE A 150 8.98 3.36 -6.25
CA PHE A 150 7.61 2.92 -6.52
C PHE A 150 7.07 1.98 -5.42
N GLY A 151 7.79 1.86 -4.31
CA GLY A 151 7.42 0.97 -3.21
C GLY A 151 8.25 -0.31 -3.18
N ALA A 152 7.70 -1.33 -2.53
CA ALA A 152 8.25 -2.68 -2.54
C ALA A 152 7.16 -3.66 -3.00
N VAL A 153 7.58 -4.83 -3.46
CA VAL A 153 6.65 -5.85 -3.98
C VAL A 153 7.03 -7.21 -3.41
N ILE A 154 6.02 -7.93 -2.95
CA ILE A 154 6.08 -9.34 -2.59
C ILE A 154 5.36 -10.15 -3.67
N PHE A 155 6.01 -11.17 -4.19
CA PHE A 155 5.42 -12.06 -5.19
C PHE A 155 4.83 -13.29 -4.48
N THR A 156 3.51 -13.29 -4.26
CA THR A 156 2.81 -14.47 -3.72
C THR A 156 2.69 -15.54 -4.79
N LYS A 157 3.14 -16.75 -4.47
CA LYS A 157 3.18 -17.90 -5.40
C LYS A 157 1.96 -18.81 -5.24
N THR A 158 1.37 -18.83 -4.05
CA THR A 158 0.20 -19.64 -3.75
C THR A 158 -0.96 -18.75 -3.30
N PRO A 159 -2.21 -19.06 -3.69
CA PRO A 159 -3.37 -18.27 -3.28
C PRO A 159 -3.64 -18.41 -1.77
N PRO A 160 -4.14 -17.35 -1.10
CA PRO A 160 -4.61 -17.45 0.28
C PRO A 160 -5.67 -18.54 0.42
N PRO A 161 -5.58 -19.43 1.43
CA PRO A 161 -6.49 -20.58 1.54
C PRO A 161 -7.96 -20.17 1.78
N THR A 162 -8.20 -19.14 2.60
CA THR A 162 -9.54 -18.72 3.01
C THR A 162 -9.77 -17.23 2.75
N LYS A 163 -11.03 -16.80 2.75
CA LYS A 163 -11.38 -15.36 2.66
C LYS A 163 -10.87 -14.57 3.86
N LYS A 164 -10.87 -15.18 5.05
CA LYS A 164 -10.28 -14.56 6.25
C LYS A 164 -8.80 -14.27 6.04
N THR A 165 -8.03 -15.27 5.58
CA THR A 165 -6.60 -15.11 5.28
C THR A 165 -6.35 -14.05 4.19
N LEU A 166 -7.21 -13.99 3.17
CA LEU A 166 -7.13 -12.98 2.12
C LEU A 166 -7.30 -11.56 2.69
N ALA A 167 -8.30 -11.36 3.58
CA ALA A 167 -8.51 -10.07 4.25
C ALA A 167 -7.36 -9.69 5.16
N GLU A 168 -6.86 -10.64 5.97
CA GLU A 168 -5.71 -10.42 6.86
C GLU A 168 -4.45 -10.08 6.08
N LEU A 169 -4.20 -10.75 4.96
CA LEU A 169 -3.09 -10.43 4.06
C LEU A 169 -3.20 -8.99 3.56
N GLY A 170 -4.39 -8.56 3.10
CA GLY A 170 -4.60 -7.22 2.58
C GLY A 170 -4.50 -6.11 3.61
N ILE A 171 -4.81 -6.35 4.90
CA ILE A 171 -4.84 -5.27 5.90
C ILE A 171 -3.54 -5.13 6.70
N MET A 172 -2.77 -6.21 6.88
CA MET A 172 -1.62 -6.19 7.79
C MET A 172 -0.44 -5.36 7.28
N GLY A 173 -0.22 -5.31 5.95
CA GLY A 173 0.78 -4.41 5.36
C GLY A 173 0.47 -2.93 5.65
N PRO A 174 -0.68 -2.42 5.19
CA PRO A 174 -1.13 -1.05 5.47
C PRO A 174 -1.12 -0.69 6.95
N LEU A 175 -1.56 -1.60 7.83
CA LEU A 175 -1.58 -1.38 9.28
C LEU A 175 -0.18 -1.17 9.85
N MET A 176 0.77 -2.06 9.52
CA MET A 176 2.13 -1.97 10.03
C MET A 176 2.86 -0.73 9.49
N GLY A 177 2.71 -0.45 8.20
CA GLY A 177 3.25 0.78 7.59
C GLY A 177 2.68 2.05 8.22
N PHE A 178 1.36 2.09 8.45
CA PHE A 178 0.67 3.21 9.09
C PHE A 178 1.15 3.44 10.52
N ILE A 179 1.31 2.39 11.33
CA ILE A 179 1.78 2.51 12.72
C ILE A 179 3.19 3.10 12.75
N VAL A 180 4.11 2.57 11.94
CA VAL A 180 5.50 3.05 11.89
C VAL A 180 5.57 4.48 11.35
N ALA A 181 4.81 4.80 10.30
CA ALA A 181 4.71 6.17 9.77
C ALA A 181 4.16 7.15 10.81
N THR A 182 3.20 6.73 11.63
CA THR A 182 2.64 7.56 12.71
C THR A 182 3.68 7.86 13.80
N ILE A 183 4.46 6.86 14.21
CA ILE A 183 5.56 7.05 15.18
C ILE A 183 6.61 8.03 14.61
N ILE A 184 7.02 7.84 13.36
CA ILE A 184 7.97 8.72 12.66
C ILE A 184 7.38 10.12 12.49
N GLY A 185 6.10 10.22 12.15
CA GLY A 185 5.38 11.48 12.03
C GLY A 185 5.31 12.25 13.35
N LEU A 186 5.05 11.57 14.46
CA LEU A 186 5.11 12.17 15.81
C LEU A 186 6.49 12.78 16.09
N ILE A 187 7.55 12.02 15.87
CA ILE A 187 8.93 12.55 16.03
C ILE A 187 9.12 13.74 15.08
N GLY A 188 8.70 13.61 13.82
CA GLY A 188 8.81 14.64 12.78
C GLY A 188 8.12 15.95 13.14
N VAL A 189 6.93 15.92 13.76
CA VAL A 189 6.23 17.13 14.23
C VAL A 189 7.04 17.88 15.26
N PHE A 190 7.64 17.19 16.25
CA PHE A 190 8.38 17.84 17.32
C PHE A 190 9.71 18.43 16.85
N ILE A 191 10.37 17.84 15.86
CA ILE A 191 11.63 18.37 15.28
C ILE A 191 11.40 19.40 14.17
N SER A 192 10.16 19.57 13.69
CA SER A 192 9.81 20.57 12.65
C SER A 192 9.88 21.98 13.26
N PRO A 193 10.67 22.92 12.75
CA PRO A 193 10.75 24.28 13.27
C PRO A 193 9.53 25.12 12.86
N THR A 194 9.24 26.16 13.64
CA THR A 194 8.30 27.20 13.25
C THR A 194 9.07 28.36 12.65
N ILE A 195 8.64 28.87 11.50
CA ILE A 195 9.21 30.06 10.84
C ILE A 195 8.22 31.23 10.93
N PRO A 196 8.72 32.50 11.07
CA PRO A 196 7.90 33.69 11.06
C PRO A 196 7.07 33.80 9.76
N LEU A 197 5.90 34.44 9.83
CA LEU A 197 5.00 34.57 8.66
C LEU A 197 5.65 35.30 7.50
N ASP A 198 6.39 36.38 7.78
CA ASP A 198 7.10 37.19 6.75
C ASP A 198 8.17 36.39 6.02
N VAL A 199 8.87 35.47 6.72
CA VAL A 199 9.86 34.55 6.13
C VAL A 199 9.15 33.50 5.27
N ALA A 200 8.07 32.90 5.79
CA ALA A 200 7.28 31.92 5.06
C ALA A 200 6.70 32.51 3.76
N ASP A 201 6.10 33.70 3.84
CA ASP A 201 5.48 34.36 2.67
C ASP A 201 6.53 34.76 1.61
N LYS A 202 7.72 35.23 2.01
CA LYS A 202 8.83 35.48 1.09
C LYS A 202 9.31 34.21 0.40
N ALA A 203 9.52 33.13 1.16
CA ALA A 203 9.97 31.85 0.63
C ALA A 203 8.92 31.20 -0.32
N MET A 204 7.63 31.38 -0.04
CA MET A 204 6.57 30.97 -0.97
C MET A 204 6.55 31.82 -2.24
N ALA A 205 6.71 33.15 -2.13
CA ALA A 205 6.74 34.05 -3.27
C ALA A 205 7.97 33.80 -4.19
N SER A 206 9.11 33.37 -3.61
CA SER A 206 10.30 32.98 -4.39
C SER A 206 10.22 31.55 -4.95
N GLY A 207 9.23 30.75 -4.57
CA GLY A 207 9.08 29.36 -4.97
C GLY A 207 10.02 28.39 -4.24
N GLU A 208 10.71 28.84 -3.19
CA GLU A 208 11.59 27.98 -2.39
C GLU A 208 10.83 26.95 -1.55
N ILE A 209 9.62 27.30 -1.12
CA ILE A 209 8.68 26.40 -0.45
C ILE A 209 7.31 26.47 -1.10
N GLN A 210 6.53 25.40 -0.90
CA GLN A 210 5.13 25.34 -1.31
C GLN A 210 4.26 25.10 -0.08
N GLN A 211 3.07 25.70 -0.10
CA GLN A 211 2.06 25.37 0.89
C GLN A 211 1.54 23.96 0.64
N VAL A 212 1.21 23.25 1.70
CA VAL A 212 0.54 21.96 1.60
C VAL A 212 -0.96 22.23 1.56
N ASP A 213 -1.57 22.10 0.37
CA ASP A 213 -2.98 22.41 0.13
C ASP A 213 -3.92 21.25 0.47
N PHE A 214 -3.37 20.07 0.70
CA PHE A 214 -4.12 18.89 1.10
C PHE A 214 -3.30 18.02 2.06
N SER A 215 -3.99 17.22 2.86
CA SER A 215 -3.37 16.32 3.82
C SER A 215 -4.26 15.10 4.05
N SER A 216 -3.74 14.05 4.65
CA SER A 216 -4.61 13.01 5.25
C SER A 216 -5.15 13.48 6.61
N LEU A 217 -6.29 12.94 7.02
CA LEU A 217 -6.86 13.23 8.33
C LEU A 217 -5.83 12.96 9.46
N MET A 218 -5.08 11.84 9.36
CA MET A 218 -4.08 11.51 10.37
C MET A 218 -2.93 12.51 10.39
N PHE A 219 -2.45 12.95 9.23
CA PHE A 219 -1.39 13.96 9.16
C PHE A 219 -1.87 15.30 9.74
N TYR A 220 -3.09 15.72 9.41
CA TYR A 220 -3.72 16.90 9.99
C TYR A 220 -3.78 16.83 11.51
N LEU A 221 -4.21 15.69 12.07
CA LEU A 221 -4.24 15.49 13.52
C LEU A 221 -2.85 15.59 14.14
N LEU A 222 -1.82 14.98 13.51
CA LEU A 222 -0.43 15.05 13.99
C LEU A 222 0.10 16.49 14.03
N VAL A 223 -0.07 17.24 12.95
CA VAL A 223 0.42 18.62 12.86
C VAL A 223 -0.25 19.51 13.91
N ASN A 224 -1.57 19.33 14.11
CA ASN A 224 -2.32 20.11 15.12
C ASN A 224 -1.98 19.77 16.59
N MET A 225 -1.25 18.69 16.86
CA MET A 225 -0.72 18.43 18.21
C MET A 225 0.28 19.52 18.64
N ARG A 226 0.92 20.18 17.69
CA ARG A 226 1.82 21.30 17.94
C ARG A 226 1.12 22.62 17.66
N ARG A 227 0.78 23.36 18.69
CA ARG A 227 0.24 24.72 18.54
C ARG A 227 1.33 25.65 18.02
N VAL A 228 1.15 26.19 16.84
CA VAL A 228 2.02 27.19 16.23
C VAL A 228 1.38 28.57 16.48
N VAL A 229 2.11 29.47 17.15
CA VAL A 229 1.66 30.82 17.44
C VAL A 229 2.56 31.79 16.65
N ASN A 230 1.94 32.67 15.86
CA ASN A 230 2.62 33.72 15.07
C ASN A 230 3.67 33.20 14.08
N GLY A 231 3.37 32.07 13.37
CA GLY A 231 4.26 31.50 12.37
C GLY A 231 3.60 30.38 11.57
N LYS A 232 4.37 29.77 10.70
CA LYS A 232 4.02 28.55 9.97
C LYS A 232 4.95 27.40 10.35
N LEU A 233 4.44 26.18 10.44
CA LEU A 233 5.27 24.99 10.67
C LEU A 233 6.00 24.65 9.37
N LEU A 234 7.32 24.64 9.41
CA LEU A 234 8.14 24.16 8.29
C LEU A 234 8.29 22.65 8.43
N ILE A 235 7.73 21.90 7.47
CA ILE A 235 7.71 20.44 7.51
C ILE A 235 9.14 19.90 7.40
N HIS A 236 9.60 19.24 8.45
CA HIS A 236 10.89 18.53 8.45
C HIS A 236 10.84 17.35 7.47
N PRO A 237 11.94 16.98 6.74
CA PRO A 237 11.96 15.81 5.86
C PRO A 237 11.46 14.51 6.50
N VAL A 238 11.72 14.29 7.79
CA VAL A 238 11.19 13.12 8.54
C VAL A 238 9.67 13.18 8.67
N LEU A 239 9.08 14.36 8.91
CA LEU A 239 7.62 14.52 8.93
C LEU A 239 7.01 14.29 7.55
N PHE A 240 7.72 14.70 6.50
CA PHE A 240 7.29 14.50 5.12
C PHE A 240 7.20 13.00 4.75
N VAL A 241 8.00 12.12 5.40
CA VAL A 241 7.86 10.67 5.25
C VAL A 241 6.44 10.22 5.62
N ALA A 242 5.92 10.64 6.78
CA ALA A 242 4.57 10.27 7.22
C ALA A 242 3.50 10.79 6.25
N TYR A 243 3.66 12.03 5.76
CA TYR A 243 2.79 12.63 4.75
C TYR A 243 2.67 11.76 3.51
N VAL A 244 3.80 11.38 2.92
CA VAL A 244 3.84 10.54 1.72
C VAL A 244 3.27 9.15 1.97
N VAL A 245 3.67 8.51 3.09
CA VAL A 245 3.23 7.14 3.42
C VAL A 245 1.72 7.07 3.61
N TYR A 246 1.07 8.08 4.20
CA TYR A 246 -0.39 8.09 4.33
C TYR A 246 -1.10 8.16 2.98
N ILE A 247 -0.60 8.98 2.03
CA ILE A 247 -1.17 9.06 0.68
C ILE A 247 -0.99 7.72 -0.05
N VAL A 248 0.20 7.13 0.01
CA VAL A 248 0.47 5.83 -0.60
C VAL A 248 -0.39 4.73 0.02
N THR A 249 -0.56 4.75 1.35
CA THR A 249 -1.45 3.81 2.05
C THR A 249 -2.90 3.97 1.59
N PHE A 250 -3.39 5.20 1.43
CA PHE A 250 -4.73 5.44 0.87
C PHE A 250 -4.90 4.81 -0.52
N ILE A 251 -3.93 5.05 -1.42
CA ILE A 251 -3.96 4.48 -2.77
C ILE A 251 -3.96 2.95 -2.71
N ASN A 252 -3.13 2.35 -1.87
CA ASN A 252 -3.09 0.89 -1.70
C ASN A 252 -4.37 0.31 -1.09
N LEU A 253 -5.11 1.09 -0.32
CA LEU A 253 -6.40 0.68 0.27
C LEU A 253 -7.58 0.82 -0.70
N LEU A 254 -7.40 1.37 -1.90
CA LEU A 254 -8.46 1.40 -2.88
C LEU A 254 -8.87 0.00 -3.31
N PRO A 255 -10.17 -0.28 -3.53
CA PRO A 255 -10.67 -1.62 -3.89
C PRO A 255 -10.42 -1.93 -5.38
N ILE A 256 -9.16 -1.93 -5.80
CA ILE A 256 -8.74 -2.07 -7.19
C ILE A 256 -7.79 -3.26 -7.35
N GLY A 257 -8.13 -4.19 -8.22
CA GLY A 257 -7.26 -5.28 -8.64
C GLY A 257 -6.63 -6.05 -7.49
N GLN A 258 -5.30 -6.10 -7.48
CA GLN A 258 -4.51 -6.80 -6.46
C GLN A 258 -3.85 -5.85 -5.45
N LEU A 259 -4.36 -4.60 -5.33
CA LEU A 259 -3.96 -3.73 -4.24
C LEU A 259 -4.43 -4.30 -2.89
N ASP A 260 -3.87 -3.81 -1.81
CA ASP A 260 -4.19 -4.30 -0.45
C ASP A 260 -5.68 -4.16 -0.12
N GLY A 261 -6.29 -3.01 -0.44
CA GLY A 261 -7.73 -2.81 -0.36
C GLY A 261 -8.51 -3.75 -1.28
N GLY A 262 -7.93 -4.12 -2.42
CA GLY A 262 -8.48 -5.13 -3.32
C GLY A 262 -8.60 -6.48 -2.65
N HIS A 263 -7.56 -6.94 -1.94
CA HIS A 263 -7.58 -8.18 -1.15
C HIS A 263 -8.66 -8.15 -0.07
N VAL A 264 -8.74 -7.06 0.71
CA VAL A 264 -9.74 -6.90 1.78
C VAL A 264 -11.14 -6.92 1.19
N VAL A 265 -11.46 -6.06 0.22
CA VAL A 265 -12.81 -5.94 -0.35
C VAL A 265 -13.22 -7.22 -1.09
N ARG A 266 -12.30 -7.88 -1.79
CA ARG A 266 -12.58 -9.14 -2.49
C ARG A 266 -12.92 -10.28 -1.52
N SER A 267 -12.44 -10.24 -0.28
CA SER A 267 -12.76 -11.26 0.72
C SER A 267 -14.24 -11.30 1.12
N PHE A 268 -14.94 -10.16 1.07
CA PHE A 268 -16.37 -10.08 1.44
C PHE A 268 -17.31 -9.72 0.27
N THR A 269 -16.77 -9.54 -0.95
CA THR A 269 -17.57 -9.27 -2.15
C THR A 269 -17.46 -10.39 -3.17
N ARG A 270 -18.47 -10.52 -4.04
CA ARG A 270 -18.43 -11.41 -5.20
C ARG A 270 -17.57 -10.79 -6.30
N GLY A 271 -16.94 -11.62 -7.14
CA GLY A 271 -16.06 -11.14 -8.22
C GLY A 271 -16.69 -10.10 -9.14
N LYS A 272 -17.95 -10.27 -9.55
CA LYS A 272 -18.67 -9.28 -10.38
C LYS A 272 -18.82 -7.93 -9.68
N THR A 273 -19.23 -7.93 -8.40
CA THR A 273 -19.38 -6.71 -7.58
C THR A 273 -18.02 -6.04 -7.38
N PHE A 274 -17.00 -6.82 -7.06
CA PHE A 274 -15.63 -6.32 -6.91
C PHE A 274 -15.12 -5.62 -8.18
N ASN A 275 -15.28 -6.25 -9.34
CA ASN A 275 -14.85 -5.67 -10.62
C ASN A 275 -15.59 -4.37 -10.94
N ALA A 276 -16.90 -4.30 -10.64
CA ALA A 276 -17.67 -3.08 -10.78
C ALA A 276 -17.17 -1.96 -9.86
N MET A 277 -16.85 -2.26 -8.60
CA MET A 277 -16.25 -1.31 -7.65
C MET A 277 -14.88 -0.84 -8.11
N GLY A 278 -14.03 -1.74 -8.58
CA GLY A 278 -12.69 -1.42 -9.08
C GLY A 278 -12.71 -0.45 -10.27
N LEU A 279 -13.73 -0.53 -11.13
CA LEU A 279 -13.94 0.41 -12.22
C LEU A 279 -14.57 1.74 -11.74
N ALA A 280 -15.51 1.66 -10.80
CA ALA A 280 -16.25 2.82 -10.32
C ALA A 280 -15.35 3.79 -9.52
N VAL A 281 -14.40 3.28 -8.73
CA VAL A 281 -13.56 4.12 -7.86
C VAL A 281 -12.72 5.14 -8.63
N PRO A 282 -11.95 4.79 -9.68
CA PRO A 282 -11.24 5.78 -10.48
C PRO A 282 -12.17 6.83 -11.10
N VAL A 283 -13.32 6.40 -11.62
CA VAL A 283 -14.32 7.31 -12.23
C VAL A 283 -14.87 8.28 -11.19
N LEU A 284 -15.21 7.79 -10.00
CA LEU A 284 -15.73 8.63 -8.90
C LEU A 284 -14.67 9.63 -8.42
N LEU A 285 -13.41 9.21 -8.26
CA LEU A 285 -12.33 10.11 -7.85
C LEU A 285 -12.06 11.20 -8.89
N LEU A 286 -12.00 10.85 -10.17
CA LEU A 286 -11.83 11.83 -11.24
C LEU A 286 -13.02 12.80 -11.33
N SER A 287 -14.26 12.28 -11.22
CA SER A 287 -15.47 13.13 -11.25
C SER A 287 -15.52 14.06 -10.05
N LEU A 288 -15.21 13.55 -8.84
CA LEU A 288 -15.14 14.37 -7.63
C LEU A 288 -14.06 15.43 -7.75
N GLY A 289 -12.86 15.04 -8.20
CA GLY A 289 -11.77 15.98 -8.42
C GLY A 289 -12.13 17.09 -9.40
N PHE A 290 -12.71 16.74 -10.53
CA PHE A 290 -13.16 17.73 -11.51
C PHE A 290 -14.23 18.68 -10.96
N ILE A 291 -15.22 18.16 -10.23
CA ILE A 291 -16.25 18.98 -9.59
C ILE A 291 -15.63 19.93 -8.56
N LEU A 292 -14.77 19.43 -7.68
CA LEU A 292 -14.11 20.24 -6.65
C LEU A 292 -13.18 21.30 -7.27
N GLU A 293 -12.52 20.97 -8.38
CA GLU A 293 -11.67 21.94 -9.10
C GLU A 293 -12.48 23.07 -9.71
N VAL A 294 -13.54 22.75 -10.44
CA VAL A 294 -14.37 23.75 -11.14
C VAL A 294 -15.10 24.68 -10.18
N PHE A 295 -15.61 24.15 -9.05
CA PHE A 295 -16.44 24.95 -8.13
C PHE A 295 -15.65 25.58 -6.98
N TYR A 296 -14.53 25.01 -6.59
CA TYR A 296 -13.80 25.40 -5.36
C TYR A 296 -12.30 25.60 -5.57
N GLY A 297 -11.71 25.18 -6.70
CA GLY A 297 -10.26 25.25 -6.95
C GLY A 297 -9.40 24.36 -6.05
N ILE A 298 -9.95 23.24 -5.57
CA ILE A 298 -9.30 22.32 -4.61
C ILE A 298 -9.33 20.86 -5.07
N GLY A 299 -9.50 20.62 -6.37
CA GLY A 299 -9.71 19.29 -6.95
C GLY A 299 -8.46 18.53 -7.34
N ASP A 300 -7.32 19.19 -7.45
CA ASP A 300 -6.06 18.64 -8.00
C ASP A 300 -5.65 17.30 -7.40
N ILE A 301 -5.74 17.16 -6.07
CA ILE A 301 -5.36 15.91 -5.39
C ILE A 301 -6.26 14.74 -5.81
N TYR A 302 -7.56 14.96 -5.92
CA TYR A 302 -8.49 13.89 -6.31
C TYR A 302 -8.35 13.54 -7.80
N ILE A 303 -8.02 14.52 -8.65
CA ILE A 303 -7.67 14.29 -10.06
C ILE A 303 -6.39 13.45 -10.12
N GLY A 304 -5.35 13.83 -9.37
CA GLY A 304 -4.08 13.08 -9.31
C GLY A 304 -4.25 11.63 -8.82
N VAL A 305 -4.96 11.45 -7.70
CA VAL A 305 -5.27 10.11 -7.17
C VAL A 305 -6.19 9.34 -8.13
N GLY A 306 -7.14 10.02 -8.80
CA GLY A 306 -8.01 9.43 -9.82
C GLY A 306 -7.23 8.93 -11.04
N ILE A 307 -6.26 9.70 -11.52
CA ILE A 307 -5.36 9.28 -12.61
C ILE A 307 -4.52 8.08 -12.15
N ALA A 308 -3.87 8.16 -10.98
CA ALA A 308 -3.08 7.07 -10.44
C ALA A 308 -3.89 5.78 -10.28
N SER A 309 -5.11 5.88 -9.72
CA SER A 309 -6.02 4.74 -9.56
C SER A 309 -6.49 4.18 -10.91
N THR A 310 -6.67 5.01 -11.93
CA THR A 310 -6.99 4.57 -13.30
C THR A 310 -5.83 3.75 -13.89
N ILE A 311 -4.61 4.23 -13.76
CA ILE A 311 -3.41 3.51 -14.21
C ILE A 311 -3.29 2.16 -13.49
N LEU A 312 -3.45 2.15 -12.16
CA LEU A 312 -3.42 0.94 -11.36
C LEU A 312 -4.54 -0.05 -11.73
N TYR A 313 -5.75 0.45 -12.02
CA TYR A 313 -6.84 -0.37 -12.52
C TYR A 313 -6.50 -1.02 -13.88
N LEU A 314 -5.92 -0.27 -14.81
CA LEU A 314 -5.51 -0.81 -16.10
C LEU A 314 -4.41 -1.86 -16.00
N LEU A 315 -3.48 -1.69 -15.04
CA LEU A 315 -2.36 -2.61 -14.83
C LEU A 315 -2.75 -3.88 -14.06
N THR A 316 -3.58 -3.75 -13.01
CA THR A 316 -3.84 -4.85 -12.07
C THR A 316 -5.31 -5.24 -11.98
N GLY A 317 -6.24 -4.32 -12.23
CA GLY A 317 -7.69 -4.50 -12.01
C GLY A 317 -8.43 -5.10 -13.19
N ARG A 318 -7.92 -4.95 -14.40
CA ARG A 318 -8.63 -5.35 -15.64
C ARG A 318 -8.97 -6.84 -15.70
N HIS A 319 -8.12 -7.69 -15.14
CA HIS A 319 -8.33 -9.15 -15.13
C HIS A 319 -9.13 -9.63 -13.91
N GLY A 320 -9.55 -8.72 -13.03
CA GLY A 320 -10.22 -9.02 -11.78
C GLY A 320 -9.27 -9.62 -10.74
N HIS A 321 -9.84 -9.92 -9.58
CA HIS A 321 -9.11 -10.53 -8.47
C HIS A 321 -9.49 -12.02 -8.33
N PRO A 322 -8.53 -12.95 -8.27
CA PRO A 322 -8.82 -14.39 -8.21
C PRO A 322 -9.59 -14.81 -6.95
N GLY A 323 -9.41 -14.09 -5.84
CA GLY A 323 -9.99 -14.44 -4.54
C GLY A 323 -9.13 -15.43 -3.76
N SER A 324 -9.74 -16.12 -2.79
CA SER A 324 -9.13 -17.21 -2.02
C SER A 324 -9.20 -18.55 -2.75
N ALA A 325 -8.34 -19.50 -2.35
CA ALA A 325 -8.36 -20.87 -2.86
C ALA A 325 -9.70 -21.56 -2.62
N ASN A 326 -10.35 -21.26 -1.49
CA ASN A 326 -11.72 -21.72 -1.21
C ASN A 326 -12.75 -20.68 -1.66
N GLN A 327 -13.41 -20.91 -2.80
CA GLN A 327 -14.47 -20.04 -3.32
C GLN A 327 -15.81 -20.24 -2.60
N CYS A 328 -16.01 -21.39 -1.92
CA CYS A 328 -17.21 -21.71 -1.14
C CYS A 328 -17.10 -21.19 0.31
N ASP A 329 -15.97 -20.61 0.69
CA ASP A 329 -15.76 -20.05 2.03
C ASP A 329 -16.71 -18.87 2.29
N GLU A 330 -17.44 -18.93 3.38
CA GLU A 330 -18.33 -17.86 3.87
C GLU A 330 -17.77 -17.17 5.12
N SER A 331 -16.55 -17.53 5.54
CA SER A 331 -15.88 -16.87 6.67
C SER A 331 -15.60 -15.39 6.40
N HIS A 332 -15.79 -14.58 7.42
CA HIS A 332 -15.53 -13.13 7.33
C HIS A 332 -14.57 -12.69 8.43
N CYS A 333 -13.67 -11.77 8.09
CA CYS A 333 -12.79 -11.12 9.03
C CYS A 333 -13.38 -9.77 9.45
N SER A 334 -14.28 -9.76 10.46
CA SER A 334 -14.95 -8.51 10.88
C SER A 334 -13.98 -7.43 11.32
N TRP A 335 -12.94 -7.76 12.09
CA TRP A 335 -11.95 -6.79 12.53
C TRP A 335 -11.12 -6.23 11.35
N CYS A 336 -10.88 -7.03 10.29
CA CYS A 336 -10.20 -6.54 9.08
C CYS A 336 -11.02 -5.45 8.38
N ILE A 337 -12.35 -5.61 8.34
CA ILE A 337 -13.25 -4.63 7.73
C ILE A 337 -13.25 -3.34 8.53
N VAL A 338 -13.33 -3.43 9.86
CA VAL A 338 -13.28 -2.24 10.74
C VAL A 338 -11.97 -1.49 10.58
N LEU A 339 -10.84 -2.20 10.61
CA LEU A 339 -9.53 -1.57 10.41
C LEU A 339 -9.37 -1.00 9.00
N TYR A 340 -9.88 -1.69 7.99
CA TYR A 340 -9.86 -1.20 6.61
C TYR A 340 -10.56 0.15 6.48
N ILE A 341 -11.79 0.27 7.02
CA ILE A 341 -12.55 1.52 7.01
C ILE A 341 -11.82 2.60 7.81
N LEU A 342 -11.30 2.26 9.00
CA LEU A 342 -10.56 3.19 9.84
C LEU A 342 -9.32 3.74 9.14
N LEU A 343 -8.49 2.86 8.56
CA LEU A 343 -7.29 3.28 7.85
C LEU A 343 -7.64 4.09 6.61
N LEU A 344 -8.66 3.69 5.85
CA LEU A 344 -9.11 4.43 4.68
C LEU A 344 -9.51 5.87 5.04
N VAL A 345 -10.26 6.06 6.13
CA VAL A 345 -10.68 7.39 6.62
C VAL A 345 -9.47 8.20 7.12
N LEU A 346 -8.58 7.58 7.91
CA LEU A 346 -7.42 8.28 8.47
C LEU A 346 -6.39 8.69 7.40
N THR A 347 -6.31 7.93 6.30
CA THR A 347 -5.32 8.18 5.24
C THR A 347 -5.91 8.91 4.04
N ALA A 348 -7.24 9.04 3.95
CA ALA A 348 -7.91 9.75 2.85
C ALA A 348 -7.40 11.20 2.74
N PRO A 349 -7.07 11.66 1.53
CA PRO A 349 -6.67 13.05 1.32
C PRO A 349 -7.85 13.98 1.56
N ILE A 350 -7.64 15.01 2.38
CA ILE A 350 -8.59 16.10 2.64
C ILE A 350 -7.95 17.42 2.25
N PRO A 351 -8.68 18.35 1.61
CA PRO A 351 -8.17 19.69 1.35
C PRO A 351 -7.99 20.45 2.67
N ILE A 352 -6.88 21.19 2.77
CA ILE A 352 -6.63 22.12 3.87
C ILE A 352 -7.00 23.50 3.39
N VAL A 353 -8.12 24.01 3.86
CA VAL A 353 -8.62 25.36 3.54
C VAL A 353 -8.11 26.38 4.55
#